data_9017061047f219792cdfb88fa79fa67f
#
_entry.id   9017061047f219792cdfb88fa79fa67f
#
_cell.length_a   1.000
_cell.length_b   1.000
_cell.length_c   1.000
_cell.angle_alpha   90.00
_cell.angle_beta   90.00
_cell.angle_gamma   90.00
#
_symmetry.space_group_name_H-M   'P 1'
#
loop_
_entity.id
_entity.type
_entity.pdbx_description
1 polymer ?
#
loop_
_entity_poly.entity_id
_entity_poly.type
_entity_poly.pdbx_seq_one_letter_code
_entity_poly.pdbx_strand_id
1 'polypeptide(L)'
;SEMCIRDSNMTIEGGARAGLIQPDEKTFKYLENRPLSPKKDTWKKALDYWSNLKSDKDCKFDKEIVLNGEDVVPQVTWGTSPQDVVPVNGSVPDPKKEKDNDRREAMERSLDYMGLKPNTKMTDIKIDKVFIGSCTNGRIQDLREAAKLLKDKKIAEHVNAMVVPGSGLVKIQAEQEGLDKVFKDSGFEWREPGCSMCLAMNADKLKPEERCASTSNRNFEGRQGRGGRTHLVSPG
;
A
#
# COMPACT_ATOMS: atom_id res chain seq x y z
N SER A 1 -4.03 -14.58 -3.64
CA SER A 1 -3.52 -13.48 -4.46
C SER A 1 -2.93 -12.40 -3.57
N GLU A 2 -2.18 -11.46 -4.15
CA GLU A 2 -1.55 -10.38 -3.40
C GLU A 2 -2.55 -9.40 -2.81
N MET A 3 -3.64 -9.13 -3.50
CA MET A 3 -4.74 -8.32 -2.97
C MET A 3 -5.28 -8.91 -1.68
N CYS A 4 -5.49 -10.21 -1.61
CA CYS A 4 -5.97 -10.89 -0.40
C CYS A 4 -5.07 -10.66 0.83
N ILE A 5 -3.76 -10.55 0.64
CA ILE A 5 -2.84 -10.28 1.76
C ILE A 5 -3.01 -8.85 2.27
N ARG A 6 -3.16 -7.88 1.38
CA ARG A 6 -3.43 -6.48 1.74
C ARG A 6 -4.79 -6.33 2.42
N ASP A 7 -5.82 -6.96 1.87
CA ASP A 7 -7.17 -6.94 2.43
C ASP A 7 -7.20 -7.52 3.84
N SER A 8 -6.55 -8.66 4.06
CA SER A 8 -6.42 -9.26 5.39
C SER A 8 -5.66 -8.35 6.37
N ASN A 9 -4.61 -7.67 5.90
CA ASN A 9 -3.84 -6.73 6.72
C ASN A 9 -4.65 -5.47 7.08
N MET A 10 -5.51 -5.00 6.19
CA MET A 10 -6.31 -3.78 6.37
C MET A 10 -7.73 -4.04 6.90
N THR A 11 -8.02 -5.26 7.30
CA THR A 11 -9.31 -5.62 7.90
C THR A 11 -9.65 -4.76 9.12
N ILE A 12 -8.64 -4.44 9.94
CA ILE A 12 -8.81 -3.65 11.15
C ILE A 12 -9.16 -2.19 10.85
N GLU A 13 -8.62 -1.62 9.78
CA GLU A 13 -8.98 -0.29 9.29
C GLU A 13 -10.42 -0.25 8.77
N GLY A 14 -10.92 -1.38 8.27
CA GLY A 14 -12.32 -1.58 7.90
C GLY A 14 -13.26 -1.79 9.10
N GLY A 15 -12.75 -1.73 10.34
CA GLY A 15 -13.52 -1.90 11.56
C GLY A 15 -13.87 -3.35 11.91
N ALA A 16 -13.30 -4.33 11.21
CA ALA A 16 -13.56 -5.75 11.46
C ALA A 16 -12.47 -6.39 12.33
N ARG A 17 -12.84 -7.39 13.12
CA ARG A 17 -11.91 -8.14 14.00
C ARG A 17 -11.10 -9.19 13.25
N ALA A 18 -11.62 -9.69 12.14
CA ALA A 18 -10.98 -10.70 11.32
C ALA A 18 -11.38 -10.53 9.85
N GLY A 19 -10.49 -10.90 8.94
CA GLY A 19 -10.73 -10.95 7.51
C GLY A 19 -10.42 -12.34 6.98
N LEU A 20 -11.35 -12.92 6.23
CA LEU A 20 -11.21 -14.20 5.59
C LEU A 20 -11.44 -14.04 4.10
N ILE A 21 -10.53 -14.56 3.30
CA ILE A 21 -10.60 -14.52 1.84
C ILE A 21 -10.56 -15.94 1.32
N GLN A 22 -11.62 -16.33 0.63
CA GLN A 22 -11.70 -17.64 0.01
C GLN A 22 -10.54 -17.82 -0.98
N PRO A 23 -9.75 -18.92 -0.87
CA PRO A 23 -8.72 -19.21 -1.84
C PRO A 23 -9.32 -19.58 -3.21
N ASP A 24 -8.71 -19.09 -4.26
CA ASP A 24 -9.07 -19.32 -5.63
C ASP A 24 -7.89 -19.88 -6.45
N GLU A 25 -8.09 -20.10 -7.73
CA GLU A 25 -7.06 -20.56 -8.65
C GLU A 25 -5.84 -19.66 -8.71
N LYS A 26 -6.02 -18.34 -8.54
CA LYS A 26 -4.90 -17.39 -8.50
C LYS A 26 -4.05 -17.60 -7.24
N THR A 27 -4.72 -17.90 -6.13
CA THR A 27 -4.06 -18.25 -4.86
C THR A 27 -3.25 -19.53 -5.02
N PHE A 28 -3.83 -20.57 -5.63
CA PHE A 28 -3.14 -21.85 -5.86
C PHE A 28 -1.93 -21.67 -6.78
N LYS A 29 -2.09 -20.98 -7.89
CA LYS A 29 -1.00 -20.67 -8.83
C LYS A 29 0.09 -19.82 -8.17
N TYR A 30 -0.25 -18.90 -7.28
CA TYR A 30 0.72 -18.12 -6.53
C TYR A 30 1.58 -18.99 -5.60
N LEU A 31 0.99 -20.00 -4.97
CA LEU A 31 1.67 -20.92 -4.05
C LEU A 31 2.46 -22.00 -4.77
N GLU A 32 2.07 -22.33 -6.01
CA GLU A 32 2.70 -23.39 -6.79
C GLU A 32 4.20 -23.15 -6.93
N ASN A 33 4.97 -24.21 -6.72
CA ASN A 33 6.45 -24.17 -6.83
C ASN A 33 7.19 -23.24 -5.87
N ARG A 34 6.51 -22.65 -4.87
CA ARG A 34 7.21 -21.90 -3.83
C ARG A 34 8.07 -22.85 -2.98
N PRO A 35 9.22 -22.38 -2.43
CA PRO A 35 10.15 -23.25 -1.69
C PRO A 35 9.52 -24.04 -0.56
N LEU A 36 8.59 -23.45 0.18
CA LEU A 36 7.92 -24.04 1.34
C LEU A 36 6.52 -24.61 1.03
N SER A 37 6.07 -24.53 -0.23
CA SER A 37 4.78 -25.12 -0.61
C SER A 37 4.82 -26.63 -0.61
N PRO A 38 3.68 -27.30 -0.32
CA PRO A 38 3.55 -28.74 -0.46
C PRO A 38 3.94 -29.20 -1.87
N LYS A 39 4.45 -30.42 -2.01
CA LYS A 39 4.95 -30.94 -3.28
C LYS A 39 4.35 -32.31 -3.59
N LYS A 40 4.25 -32.65 -4.87
CA LYS A 40 3.75 -33.96 -5.36
C LYS A 40 2.38 -34.31 -4.76
N ASP A 41 2.25 -35.44 -4.11
CA ASP A 41 0.97 -35.94 -3.54
C ASP A 41 0.45 -35.04 -2.42
N THR A 42 1.34 -34.41 -1.66
CA THR A 42 0.92 -33.44 -0.63
C THR A 42 0.36 -32.17 -1.24
N TRP A 43 0.79 -31.77 -2.44
CA TRP A 43 0.20 -30.66 -3.18
C TRP A 43 -1.25 -30.95 -3.59
N LYS A 44 -1.52 -32.14 -4.12
CA LYS A 44 -2.89 -32.56 -4.48
C LYS A 44 -3.82 -32.53 -3.28
N LYS A 45 -3.38 -33.10 -2.14
CA LYS A 45 -4.15 -33.09 -0.89
C LYS A 45 -4.41 -31.65 -0.39
N ALA A 46 -3.40 -30.78 -0.52
CA ALA A 46 -3.54 -29.37 -0.15
C ALA A 46 -4.55 -28.64 -1.03
N LEU A 47 -4.50 -28.82 -2.35
CA LEU A 47 -5.48 -28.25 -3.27
C LEU A 47 -6.90 -28.70 -2.96
N ASP A 48 -7.10 -30.02 -2.73
CA ASP A 48 -8.40 -30.57 -2.36
C ASP A 48 -8.91 -29.92 -1.06
N TYR A 49 -8.09 -29.86 -0.04
CA TYR A 49 -8.45 -29.20 1.22
C TYR A 49 -8.74 -27.69 1.04
N TRP A 50 -7.87 -26.95 0.36
CA TRP A 50 -8.02 -25.51 0.17
C TRP A 50 -9.24 -25.13 -0.68
N SER A 51 -9.59 -25.95 -1.67
CA SER A 51 -10.78 -25.76 -2.51
C SER A 51 -12.09 -25.84 -1.72
N ASN A 52 -12.05 -26.46 -0.53
CA ASN A 52 -13.19 -26.56 0.36
C ASN A 52 -13.26 -25.43 1.41
N LEU A 53 -12.24 -24.56 1.47
CA LEU A 53 -12.24 -23.38 2.36
C LEU A 53 -13.05 -22.23 1.74
N LYS A 54 -14.36 -22.39 1.75
CA LYS A 54 -15.33 -21.44 1.19
C LYS A 54 -16.54 -21.34 2.11
N SER A 55 -17.28 -20.25 1.99
CA SER A 55 -18.57 -20.08 2.67
C SER A 55 -19.56 -21.17 2.24
N ASP A 56 -20.41 -21.60 3.15
CA ASP A 56 -21.50 -22.53 2.85
C ASP A 56 -22.47 -21.91 1.84
N LYS A 57 -23.15 -22.76 1.05
CA LYS A 57 -24.05 -22.29 -0.02
C LYS A 57 -25.26 -21.51 0.49
N ASP A 58 -25.66 -21.78 1.72
CA ASP A 58 -26.82 -21.20 2.40
C ASP A 58 -26.44 -20.19 3.49
N CYS A 59 -25.16 -19.80 3.55
CA CYS A 59 -24.71 -18.77 4.49
C CYS A 59 -25.44 -17.45 4.22
N LYS A 60 -25.78 -16.75 5.30
CA LYS A 60 -26.38 -15.42 5.25
C LYS A 60 -25.37 -14.41 5.75
N PHE A 61 -25.17 -13.33 4.99
CA PHE A 61 -24.33 -12.22 5.38
C PHE A 61 -25.19 -11.08 5.88
N ASP A 62 -24.75 -10.38 6.93
CA ASP A 62 -25.45 -9.20 7.45
C ASP A 62 -25.45 -8.06 6.44
N LYS A 63 -24.38 -7.98 5.63
CA LYS A 63 -24.25 -6.99 4.58
C LYS A 63 -23.36 -7.51 3.45
N GLU A 64 -23.80 -7.28 2.23
CA GLU A 64 -23.01 -7.55 1.02
C GLU A 64 -22.70 -6.25 0.30
N ILE A 65 -21.45 -6.13 -0.14
CA ILE A 65 -20.99 -4.99 -0.95
C ILE A 65 -20.32 -5.55 -2.19
N VAL A 66 -20.82 -5.15 -3.35
CA VAL A 66 -20.27 -5.53 -4.64
C VAL A 66 -19.53 -4.35 -5.25
N LEU A 67 -18.26 -4.54 -5.57
CA LEU A 67 -17.44 -3.56 -6.26
C LEU A 67 -16.94 -4.16 -7.57
N ASN A 68 -17.13 -3.43 -8.68
CA ASN A 68 -16.57 -3.81 -9.95
C ASN A 68 -15.12 -3.32 -10.02
N GLY A 69 -14.18 -4.18 -10.43
CA GLY A 69 -12.78 -3.81 -10.53
C GLY A 69 -12.52 -2.64 -11.49
N GLU A 70 -13.36 -2.47 -12.50
CA GLU A 70 -13.29 -1.38 -13.47
C GLU A 70 -13.63 0.00 -12.87
N ASP A 71 -14.37 0.02 -11.77
CA ASP A 71 -14.75 1.26 -11.07
C ASP A 71 -13.63 1.75 -10.14
N VAL A 72 -12.59 0.93 -9.90
CA VAL A 72 -11.48 1.25 -9.02
C VAL A 72 -10.41 2.03 -9.78
N VAL A 73 -10.40 3.34 -9.61
CA VAL A 73 -9.37 4.22 -10.17
C VAL A 73 -8.17 4.36 -9.23
N PRO A 74 -6.97 4.74 -9.74
CA PRO A 74 -5.83 5.07 -8.89
C PRO A 74 -6.18 6.15 -7.87
N GLN A 75 -5.91 5.88 -6.60
CA GLN A 75 -6.27 6.73 -5.48
C GLN A 75 -5.05 7.15 -4.66
N VAL A 76 -5.20 8.25 -3.95
CA VAL A 76 -4.21 8.80 -3.03
C VAL A 76 -4.90 9.35 -1.79
N THR A 77 -4.30 9.19 -0.62
CA THR A 77 -4.83 9.80 0.60
C THR A 77 -4.49 11.28 0.67
N TRP A 78 -5.47 12.09 1.06
CA TRP A 78 -5.29 13.53 1.33
C TRP A 78 -5.20 13.84 2.84
N GLY A 79 -5.66 12.95 3.70
CA GLY A 79 -5.73 13.13 5.16
C GLY A 79 -4.87 12.14 5.95
N THR A 80 -5.19 11.98 7.22
CA THR A 80 -4.44 11.19 8.20
C THR A 80 -5.01 9.79 8.44
N SER A 81 -5.91 9.35 7.58
CA SER A 81 -6.54 8.03 7.64
C SER A 81 -6.56 7.38 6.25
N PRO A 82 -6.46 6.04 6.13
CA PRO A 82 -6.60 5.34 4.85
C PRO A 82 -7.95 5.56 4.15
N GLN A 83 -9.00 5.94 4.88
CA GLN A 83 -10.31 6.29 4.33
C GLN A 83 -10.36 7.68 3.66
N ASP A 84 -9.38 8.53 3.94
CA ASP A 84 -9.29 9.89 3.41
C ASP A 84 -8.69 9.88 2.01
N VAL A 85 -9.36 9.25 1.05
CA VAL A 85 -8.89 9.02 -0.32
C VAL A 85 -9.67 9.85 -1.34
N VAL A 86 -8.98 10.17 -2.41
CA VAL A 86 -9.55 10.73 -3.65
C VAL A 86 -8.80 10.13 -4.84
N PRO A 87 -9.39 10.17 -6.05
CA PRO A 87 -8.64 9.86 -7.26
C PRO A 87 -7.38 10.73 -7.40
N VAL A 88 -6.32 10.19 -7.96
CA VAL A 88 -5.03 10.93 -8.17
C VAL A 88 -5.23 12.25 -8.93
N ASN A 89 -6.16 12.29 -9.87
CA ASN A 89 -6.53 13.50 -10.63
C ASN A 89 -7.59 14.37 -9.92
N GLY A 90 -7.98 14.01 -8.70
CA GLY A 90 -8.94 14.74 -7.89
C GLY A 90 -8.33 15.89 -7.11
N SER A 91 -9.12 16.43 -6.21
CA SER A 91 -8.71 17.53 -5.33
C SER A 91 -9.07 17.23 -3.89
N VAL A 92 -8.36 17.85 -2.97
CA VAL A 92 -8.61 17.83 -1.52
C VAL A 92 -10.05 18.27 -1.25
N PRO A 93 -10.86 17.45 -0.54
CA PRO A 93 -12.25 17.79 -0.26
C PRO A 93 -12.37 19.06 0.60
N ASP A 94 -13.51 19.76 0.44
CA ASP A 94 -13.84 20.92 1.25
C ASP A 94 -14.70 20.50 2.45
N PRO A 95 -14.20 20.62 3.70
CA PRO A 95 -14.95 20.27 4.91
C PRO A 95 -16.30 20.98 5.03
N LYS A 96 -16.42 22.17 4.49
CA LYS A 96 -17.68 22.94 4.51
C LYS A 96 -18.82 22.26 3.74
N LYS A 97 -18.51 21.33 2.86
CA LYS A 97 -19.50 20.54 2.11
C LYS A 97 -19.94 19.28 2.86
N GLU A 98 -19.25 18.91 3.93
CA GLU A 98 -19.59 17.76 4.77
C GLU A 98 -20.77 18.13 5.69
N LYS A 99 -21.76 17.26 5.71
CA LYS A 99 -23.00 17.46 6.50
C LYS A 99 -22.87 16.93 7.93
N ASP A 100 -22.08 15.89 8.10
CA ASP A 100 -21.80 15.30 9.40
C ASP A 100 -20.77 16.17 10.13
N ASN A 101 -21.12 16.63 11.34
CA ASN A 101 -20.27 17.52 12.12
C ASN A 101 -18.98 16.85 12.58
N ASP A 102 -19.07 15.60 13.06
CA ASP A 102 -17.91 14.87 13.57
C ASP A 102 -16.91 14.59 12.43
N ARG A 103 -17.46 14.23 11.26
CA ARG A 103 -16.65 14.02 10.05
C ARG A 103 -16.02 15.33 9.58
N ARG A 104 -16.74 16.43 9.60
CA ARG A 104 -16.22 17.75 9.22
C ARG A 104 -15.05 18.17 10.11
N GLU A 105 -15.20 18.06 11.42
CA GLU A 105 -14.12 18.38 12.37
C GLU A 105 -12.91 17.48 12.18
N ALA A 106 -13.11 16.19 11.93
CA ALA A 106 -12.04 15.25 11.60
C ALA A 106 -11.31 15.65 10.31
N MET A 107 -12.04 16.07 9.28
CA MET A 107 -11.46 16.57 8.03
C MET A 107 -10.64 17.84 8.24
N GLU A 108 -11.16 18.82 9.00
CA GLU A 108 -10.46 20.07 9.31
C GLU A 108 -9.15 19.79 10.05
N ARG A 109 -9.15 18.91 11.06
CA ARG A 109 -7.95 18.50 11.77
C ARG A 109 -6.95 17.80 10.85
N SER A 110 -7.42 16.90 9.99
CA SER A 110 -6.57 16.22 9.01
C SER A 110 -5.92 17.20 8.04
N LEU A 111 -6.64 18.19 7.55
CA LEU A 111 -6.12 19.21 6.65
C LEU A 111 -5.08 20.09 7.33
N ASP A 112 -5.32 20.48 8.58
CA ASP A 112 -4.37 21.27 9.37
C ASP A 112 -3.06 20.48 9.56
N TYR A 113 -3.14 19.24 10.02
CA TYR A 113 -1.96 18.37 10.16
C TYR A 113 -1.22 18.19 8.84
N MET A 114 -1.93 17.87 7.76
CA MET A 114 -1.35 17.67 6.44
C MET A 114 -0.89 18.99 5.78
N GLY A 115 -1.21 20.15 6.36
CA GLY A 115 -0.89 21.46 5.79
C GLY A 115 -1.48 21.64 4.38
N LEU A 116 -2.71 21.18 4.17
CA LEU A 116 -3.41 21.25 2.89
C LEU A 116 -4.58 22.23 2.95
N LYS A 117 -4.87 22.84 1.82
CA LYS A 117 -6.04 23.69 1.65
C LYS A 117 -7.12 22.93 0.89
N PRO A 118 -8.41 23.12 1.23
CA PRO A 118 -9.51 22.60 0.44
C PRO A 118 -9.38 22.95 -1.04
N ASN A 119 -9.84 22.05 -1.90
CA ASN A 119 -9.81 22.18 -3.35
C ASN A 119 -8.41 22.21 -4.00
N THR A 120 -7.31 22.01 -3.25
CA THR A 120 -5.98 21.80 -3.82
C THR A 120 -5.97 20.53 -4.68
N LYS A 121 -5.51 20.61 -5.92
CA LYS A 121 -5.35 19.41 -6.78
C LYS A 121 -4.28 18.51 -6.19
N MET A 122 -4.52 17.19 -6.17
CA MET A 122 -3.55 16.22 -5.66
C MET A 122 -2.24 16.26 -6.44
N THR A 123 -2.30 16.51 -7.73
CA THR A 123 -1.12 16.64 -8.62
C THR A 123 -0.25 17.86 -8.35
N ASP A 124 -0.78 18.87 -7.67
CA ASP A 124 -0.05 20.11 -7.36
C ASP A 124 0.69 20.03 -6.01
N ILE A 125 0.49 18.95 -5.26
CA ILE A 125 1.12 18.73 -3.96
C ILE A 125 2.57 18.29 -4.17
N LYS A 126 3.50 19.08 -3.64
CA LYS A 126 4.94 18.75 -3.69
C LYS A 126 5.28 17.66 -2.69
N ILE A 127 6.11 16.73 -3.09
CA ILE A 127 6.59 15.59 -2.31
C ILE A 127 8.08 15.75 -2.04
N ASP A 128 8.51 15.53 -0.80
CA ASP A 128 9.92 15.59 -0.38
C ASP A 128 10.54 14.18 -0.37
N LYS A 129 9.74 13.16 -0.06
CA LYS A 129 10.20 11.78 0.00
C LYS A 129 9.26 10.80 -0.72
N VAL A 130 9.85 9.71 -1.21
CA VAL A 130 9.11 8.56 -1.73
C VAL A 130 9.56 7.30 -0.99
N PHE A 131 8.60 6.53 -0.50
CA PHE A 131 8.83 5.26 0.15
C PHE A 131 8.07 4.14 -0.57
N ILE A 132 8.80 3.22 -1.19
CA ILE A 132 8.23 2.01 -1.79
C ILE A 132 8.67 0.83 -0.93
N GLY A 133 7.72 0.07 -0.40
CA GLY A 133 8.10 -1.14 0.28
C GLY A 133 7.32 -1.52 1.52
N SER A 134 8.04 -2.11 2.44
CA SER A 134 7.62 -2.87 3.60
C SER A 134 7.02 -4.26 3.28
N CYS A 135 6.71 -5.04 4.32
CA CYS A 135 6.32 -6.45 4.19
C CYS A 135 5.05 -6.67 3.35
N THR A 136 4.14 -5.70 3.31
CA THR A 136 2.85 -5.83 2.62
C THR A 136 2.90 -5.28 1.19
N ASN A 137 3.59 -4.18 0.97
CA ASN A 137 3.62 -3.46 -0.32
C ASN A 137 5.03 -3.34 -0.92
N GLY A 138 5.95 -4.22 -0.55
CA GLY A 138 7.28 -4.39 -1.13
C GLY A 138 7.47 -5.79 -1.73
N ARG A 139 6.42 -6.36 -2.30
CA ARG A 139 6.46 -7.67 -2.93
C ARG A 139 7.13 -7.59 -4.28
N ILE A 140 7.54 -8.73 -4.81
CA ILE A 140 8.21 -8.74 -6.12
C ILE A 140 7.36 -8.11 -7.24
N GLN A 141 6.04 -8.27 -7.17
CA GLN A 141 5.13 -7.67 -8.14
C GLN A 141 5.05 -6.15 -7.99
N ASP A 142 4.97 -5.65 -6.76
CA ASP A 142 4.99 -4.21 -6.47
C ASP A 142 6.29 -3.58 -7.00
N LEU A 143 7.43 -4.24 -6.78
CA LEU A 143 8.73 -3.79 -7.27
C LEU A 143 8.80 -3.80 -8.80
N ARG A 144 8.25 -4.84 -9.44
CA ARG A 144 8.20 -4.91 -10.92
C ARG A 144 7.35 -3.81 -11.52
N GLU A 145 6.17 -3.53 -10.94
CA GLU A 145 5.30 -2.45 -11.44
C GLU A 145 5.97 -1.08 -11.28
N ALA A 146 6.54 -0.77 -10.12
CA ALA A 146 7.27 0.47 -9.91
C ALA A 146 8.48 0.59 -10.87
N ALA A 147 9.26 -0.48 -11.04
CA ALA A 147 10.42 -0.48 -11.93
C ALA A 147 10.05 -0.23 -13.40
N LYS A 148 8.89 -0.73 -13.89
CA LYS A 148 8.41 -0.45 -15.24
C LYS A 148 8.22 1.05 -15.48
N LEU A 149 7.69 1.76 -14.48
CA LEU A 149 7.43 3.21 -14.58
C LEU A 149 8.72 4.03 -14.49
N LEU A 150 9.74 3.52 -13.81
CA LEU A 150 11.02 4.20 -13.59
C LEU A 150 12.03 4.00 -14.73
N LYS A 151 11.78 3.06 -15.64
CA LYS A 151 12.70 2.79 -16.74
C LYS A 151 13.02 4.08 -17.50
N ASP A 152 14.32 4.37 -17.66
CA ASP A 152 14.85 5.57 -18.33
C ASP A 152 14.43 6.91 -17.70
N LYS A 153 13.97 6.89 -16.44
CA LYS A 153 13.58 8.10 -15.69
C LYS A 153 14.47 8.30 -14.47
N LYS A 154 14.52 9.52 -14.02
CA LYS A 154 15.19 9.94 -12.77
C LYS A 154 14.19 10.55 -11.82
N ILE A 155 14.39 10.36 -10.53
CA ILE A 155 13.68 11.14 -9.51
C ILE A 155 14.06 12.61 -9.61
N ALA A 156 13.15 13.49 -9.18
CA ALA A 156 13.44 14.92 -9.11
C ALA A 156 14.56 15.18 -8.06
N GLU A 157 15.45 16.13 -8.32
CA GLU A 157 16.62 16.41 -7.48
C GLU A 157 16.30 16.71 -6.00
N HIS A 158 15.13 17.28 -5.75
CA HIS A 158 14.68 17.61 -4.40
C HIS A 158 14.01 16.45 -3.67
N VAL A 159 13.77 15.32 -4.34
CA VAL A 159 13.10 14.15 -3.78
C VAL A 159 14.12 13.14 -3.29
N ASN A 160 13.96 12.70 -2.04
CA ASN A 160 14.67 11.54 -1.52
C ASN A 160 13.79 10.30 -1.60
N ALA A 161 14.22 9.30 -2.35
CA ALA A 161 13.42 8.10 -2.60
C ALA A 161 14.12 6.84 -2.13
N MET A 162 13.38 5.94 -1.49
CA MET A 162 13.89 4.66 -1.02
C MET A 162 12.96 3.49 -1.34
N VAL A 163 13.57 2.32 -1.55
CA VAL A 163 12.89 1.06 -1.77
C VAL A 163 13.32 0.05 -0.72
N VAL A 164 12.35 -0.56 -0.07
CA VAL A 164 12.57 -1.60 0.95
C VAL A 164 11.85 -2.88 0.51
N PRO A 165 12.58 -3.90 0.01
CA PRO A 165 11.98 -5.18 -0.35
C PRO A 165 11.25 -5.83 0.81
N GLY A 166 10.14 -6.50 0.54
CA GLY A 166 9.24 -7.05 1.57
C GLY A 166 9.82 -8.22 2.37
N SER A 167 10.86 -8.88 1.87
CA SER A 167 11.60 -9.95 2.56
C SER A 167 12.95 -10.21 1.91
N GLY A 168 13.83 -10.96 2.59
CA GLY A 168 15.12 -11.36 2.02
C GLY A 168 14.97 -12.17 0.72
N LEU A 169 13.96 -13.04 0.61
CA LEU A 169 13.71 -13.80 -0.62
C LEU A 169 13.25 -12.88 -1.77
N VAL A 170 12.42 -11.90 -1.47
CA VAL A 170 12.01 -10.88 -2.47
C VAL A 170 13.21 -10.06 -2.92
N LYS A 171 14.09 -9.66 -2.00
CA LYS A 171 15.30 -8.91 -2.33
C LYS A 171 16.19 -9.71 -3.28
N ILE A 172 16.50 -10.96 -2.94
CA ILE A 172 17.32 -11.84 -3.78
C ILE A 172 16.70 -11.98 -5.18
N GLN A 173 15.39 -12.22 -5.25
CA GLN A 173 14.70 -12.36 -6.52
C GLN A 173 14.73 -11.05 -7.34
N ALA A 174 14.51 -9.91 -6.70
CA ALA A 174 14.54 -8.60 -7.35
C ALA A 174 15.94 -8.28 -7.92
N GLU A 175 17.00 -8.60 -7.17
CA GLU A 175 18.40 -8.44 -7.62
C GLU A 175 18.75 -9.38 -8.78
N GLN A 176 18.27 -10.63 -8.76
CA GLN A 176 18.41 -11.56 -9.87
C GLN A 176 17.71 -11.07 -11.15
N GLU A 177 16.59 -10.40 -11.00
CA GLU A 177 15.84 -9.78 -12.10
C GLU A 177 16.40 -8.41 -12.53
N GLY A 178 17.39 -7.88 -11.82
CA GLY A 178 18.03 -6.59 -12.10
C GLY A 178 17.17 -5.37 -11.73
N LEU A 179 16.10 -5.56 -10.92
CA LEU A 179 15.23 -4.47 -10.49
C LEU A 179 15.95 -3.46 -9.60
N ASP A 180 16.88 -3.92 -8.76
CA ASP A 180 17.72 -3.06 -7.93
C ASP A 180 18.52 -2.04 -8.75
N LYS A 181 19.02 -2.46 -9.94
CA LYS A 181 19.73 -1.56 -10.86
C LYS A 181 18.80 -0.47 -11.38
N VAL A 182 17.58 -0.83 -11.82
CA VAL A 182 16.59 0.14 -12.30
C VAL A 182 16.30 1.19 -11.23
N PHE A 183 16.08 0.79 -9.98
CA PHE A 183 15.85 1.71 -8.88
C PHE A 183 17.07 2.61 -8.59
N LYS A 184 18.25 2.02 -8.47
CA LYS A 184 19.51 2.77 -8.23
C LYS A 184 19.80 3.76 -9.37
N ASP A 185 19.64 3.32 -10.62
CA ASP A 185 19.82 4.17 -11.79
C ASP A 185 18.82 5.31 -11.83
N SER A 186 17.61 5.12 -11.32
CA SER A 186 16.62 6.17 -11.18
C SER A 186 16.87 7.13 -10.00
N GLY A 187 17.82 6.80 -9.11
CA GLY A 187 18.20 7.62 -7.96
C GLY A 187 17.57 7.18 -6.63
N PHE A 188 16.95 6.01 -6.58
CA PHE A 188 16.42 5.44 -5.33
C PHE A 188 17.53 4.79 -4.49
N GLU A 189 17.43 4.92 -3.18
CA GLU A 189 18.18 4.12 -2.24
C GLU A 189 17.60 2.70 -2.16
N TRP A 190 18.41 1.69 -2.47
CA TRP A 190 18.03 0.27 -2.33
C TRP A 190 18.41 -0.22 -0.94
N ARG A 191 17.40 -0.55 -0.13
CA ARG A 191 17.55 -0.87 1.28
C ARG A 191 17.50 -2.36 1.57
N GLU A 192 17.91 -2.74 2.79
CA GLU A 192 17.69 -4.08 3.32
C GLU A 192 16.22 -4.28 3.70
N PRO A 193 15.69 -5.52 3.59
CA PRO A 193 14.34 -5.84 4.03
C PRO A 193 14.11 -5.51 5.50
N GLY A 194 12.96 -4.87 5.79
CA GLY A 194 12.61 -4.48 7.14
C GLY A 194 11.43 -3.52 7.17
N CYS A 195 11.09 -3.03 8.34
CA CYS A 195 10.00 -2.05 8.49
C CYS A 195 10.40 -0.65 8.03
N SER A 196 11.68 -0.26 8.25
CA SER A 196 12.21 1.04 7.82
C SER A 196 11.22 2.19 8.12
N MET A 197 11.00 3.07 7.17
CA MET A 197 10.12 4.23 7.34
C MET A 197 8.63 3.87 7.53
N CYS A 198 8.18 2.64 7.27
CA CYS A 198 6.79 2.24 7.50
C CYS A 198 6.32 2.47 8.95
N LEU A 199 7.23 2.34 9.92
CA LEU A 199 6.98 2.53 11.36
C LEU A 199 7.80 3.65 11.99
N ALA A 200 8.78 4.19 11.28
CA ALA A 200 9.73 5.19 11.78
C ALA A 200 10.43 4.80 13.10
N MET A 201 10.69 3.51 13.28
CA MET A 201 11.35 2.99 14.49
C MET A 201 12.88 3.02 14.43
N ASN A 202 13.44 3.44 13.31
CA ASN A 202 14.87 3.60 13.08
C ASN A 202 15.19 5.02 12.60
N ALA A 203 16.38 5.22 12.02
CA ALA A 203 16.78 6.52 11.46
C ALA A 203 15.95 6.93 10.23
N ASP A 204 15.33 5.96 9.52
CA ASP A 204 14.48 6.22 8.35
C ASP A 204 13.14 6.76 8.80
N LYS A 205 13.03 8.06 8.92
CA LYS A 205 11.81 8.76 9.34
C LYS A 205 11.67 10.11 8.66
N LEU A 206 10.45 10.61 8.63
CA LEU A 206 10.16 11.97 8.20
C LEU A 206 10.53 12.97 9.30
N LYS A 207 11.03 14.10 8.88
CA LYS A 207 11.10 15.30 9.71
C LYS A 207 9.71 15.95 9.82
N PRO A 208 9.50 16.82 10.81
CA PRO A 208 8.27 17.59 10.86
C PRO A 208 8.02 18.32 9.53
N GLU A 209 6.76 18.24 9.07
CA GLU A 209 6.26 18.81 7.82
C GLU A 209 6.80 18.19 6.51
N GLU A 210 7.83 17.35 6.55
CA GLU A 210 8.23 16.59 5.35
C GLU A 210 7.06 15.75 4.83
N ARG A 211 6.90 15.73 3.52
CA ARG A 211 5.80 15.07 2.83
C ARG A 211 6.30 13.86 2.05
N CYS A 212 5.66 12.72 2.29
CA CYS A 212 6.02 11.45 1.67
C CYS A 212 4.86 10.87 0.85
N ALA A 213 5.14 10.46 -0.38
CA ALA A 213 4.32 9.49 -1.10
C ALA A 213 4.79 8.08 -0.70
N SER A 214 3.90 7.28 -0.14
CA SER A 214 4.26 6.02 0.49
C SER A 214 3.33 4.89 0.07
N THR A 215 3.90 3.74 -0.27
CA THR A 215 3.12 2.51 -0.50
C THR A 215 2.78 1.76 0.79
N SER A 216 3.05 2.32 1.96
CA SER A 216 2.65 1.73 3.25
C SER A 216 1.11 1.69 3.39
N ASN A 217 0.60 0.97 4.39
CA ASN A 217 -0.84 0.78 4.56
C ASN A 217 -1.49 1.81 5.49
N ARG A 218 -0.69 2.56 6.25
CA ARG A 218 -1.17 3.40 7.35
C ARG A 218 -0.44 4.73 7.34
N ASN A 219 -1.19 5.80 7.54
CA ASN A 219 -0.70 7.18 7.51
C ASN A 219 -1.19 8.01 8.70
N PHE A 220 -1.45 7.38 9.86
CA PHE A 220 -1.81 8.12 11.07
C PHE A 220 -0.79 9.22 11.36
N GLU A 221 -1.20 10.22 12.08
CA GLU A 221 -0.34 11.30 12.56
C GLU A 221 0.92 10.72 13.25
N GLY A 222 2.08 11.10 12.75
CA GLY A 222 3.37 10.61 13.26
C GLY A 222 3.79 9.20 12.85
N ARG A 223 3.01 8.48 12.04
CA ARG A 223 3.31 7.10 11.64
C ARG A 223 4.69 6.91 11.02
N GLN A 224 5.10 7.81 10.15
CA GLN A 224 6.42 7.79 9.47
C GLN A 224 7.40 8.80 10.07
N GLY A 225 7.09 9.37 11.24
CA GLY A 225 7.88 10.37 11.95
C GLY A 225 6.98 11.46 12.52
N ARG A 226 7.34 11.98 13.70
CA ARG A 226 6.56 13.01 14.39
C ARG A 226 6.41 14.26 13.51
N GLY A 227 5.17 14.65 13.22
CA GLY A 227 4.85 15.78 12.35
C GLY A 227 5.07 15.53 10.86
N GLY A 228 5.46 14.32 10.47
CA GLY A 228 5.59 13.91 9.07
C GLY A 228 4.23 13.72 8.40
N ARG A 229 4.14 14.07 7.12
CA ARG A 229 2.92 14.08 6.31
C ARG A 229 2.96 12.98 5.27
N THR A 230 2.10 11.97 5.41
CA THR A 230 2.15 10.78 4.54
C THR A 230 0.91 10.67 3.67
N HIS A 231 1.14 10.59 2.36
CA HIS A 231 0.13 10.21 1.37
C HIS A 231 0.31 8.74 1.00
N LEU A 232 -0.72 7.94 1.21
CA LEU A 232 -0.71 6.55 0.74
C LEU A 232 -1.00 6.52 -0.75
N VAL A 233 -0.20 5.75 -1.48
CA VAL A 233 -0.30 5.58 -2.93
C VAL A 233 -0.07 4.12 -3.30
N SER A 234 -0.45 3.71 -4.51
CA SER A 234 -0.04 2.42 -5.05
C SER A 234 1.38 2.47 -5.62
N PRO A 235 2.06 1.32 -5.80
CA PRO A 235 3.40 1.27 -6.42
C PRO A 235 3.43 1.67 -7.90
N GLY A 236 2.28 1.60 -8.59
CA GLY A 236 2.14 1.88 -10.00
C GLY A 236 1.22 3.02 -10.34
#